data_e853e46b8c8273b4a0693793f09ae429
#
_entry.id   e853e46b8c8273b4a0693793f09ae429
#
_cell.length_a   1.000
_cell.length_b   1.000
_cell.length_c   1.000
_cell.angle_alpha   90.00
_cell.angle_beta   90.00
_cell.angle_gamma   90.00
#
_symmetry.space_group_name_H-M   'P 1'
#
loop_
_entity.id
_entity.type
_entity.pdbx_description
1 polymer ?
#
loop_
_entity_poly.entity_id
_entity_poly.type
_entity_poly.pdbx_seq_one_letter_code
_entity_poly.pdbx_strand_id
1 'polypeptide(L)'
;MSDQAYPSHQTPPNTLDWRDGQPYSTRFDDVYFSTNPDNPQQGIAETEYVFLQHNDLAQRWQHLDSPTFTIAETGFGTGLNFLCACRLWLKTAPANARLHFISTEKYPLTLAQMQKAHAIWYDLAEVSQALLTQYGALAEGVHRFTLFSGRILLTLYIGDVQTVLPQLETPMDAWFLDGFAPAKNPEMWQEHIFARMAHLSHATTTFATFTSAGLVRRGLLAHGFLVKKAEGFGRKREMLYGQFSGQTPHKPMHMPSTAIVIGGGIAGCATANALAIRGIKVTLLERHANIAQEASGNPRGVLYPRLAGHNNAADTLAISSYLFTLRLLGQLGLNADALSQCGLLQLACNARESTRIEAIATRGLTEMLVRHVNADEASQLAGIPLSFSG
;
A
#
# COMPACT_ATOMS: atom_id res chain seq x y z
N MET A 1 10.82 24.10 18.98
CA MET A 1 10.41 22.78 18.43
C MET A 1 11.66 22.19 17.83
N SER A 2 12.23 21.19 18.49
CA SER A 2 13.50 20.58 18.09
C SER A 2 13.29 19.73 16.84
N ASP A 3 14.00 20.05 15.75
CA ASP A 3 14.17 19.20 14.58
C ASP A 3 14.84 17.89 15.01
N GLN A 4 14.03 16.90 15.33
CA GLN A 4 14.52 15.54 15.38
C GLN A 4 14.69 15.07 13.94
N ALA A 5 15.91 15.06 13.47
CA ALA A 5 16.30 14.42 12.21
C ALA A 5 15.91 12.92 12.31
N TYR A 6 14.94 12.50 11.51
CA TYR A 6 14.65 11.09 11.31
C TYR A 6 15.90 10.43 10.71
N PRO A 7 16.34 9.28 11.25
CA PRO A 7 17.48 8.58 10.67
C PRO A 7 17.16 8.24 9.21
N SER A 8 18.11 8.53 8.33
CA SER A 8 18.05 8.17 6.91
C SER A 8 18.10 6.65 6.78
N HIS A 9 16.95 5.99 6.88
CA HIS A 9 16.83 4.60 6.55
C HIS A 9 16.76 4.49 5.02
N GLN A 10 17.92 4.35 4.39
CA GLN A 10 17.99 3.75 3.07
C GLN A 10 17.27 2.41 3.19
N THR A 11 16.14 2.26 2.53
CA THR A 11 15.55 0.93 2.35
C THR A 11 16.51 0.19 1.42
N PRO A 12 17.35 -0.74 1.93
CA PRO A 12 18.27 -1.44 1.05
C PRO A 12 17.44 -2.19 0.02
N PRO A 13 17.94 -2.31 -1.21
CA PRO A 13 17.22 -3.04 -2.24
C PRO A 13 16.82 -4.42 -1.72
N ASN A 14 15.60 -4.81 -2.01
CA ASN A 14 15.12 -6.13 -1.63
C ASN A 14 15.96 -7.17 -2.37
N THR A 15 16.77 -7.92 -1.61
CA THR A 15 17.59 -9.00 -2.14
C THR A 15 16.70 -10.23 -2.33
N LEU A 16 15.89 -10.20 -3.39
CA LEU A 16 15.04 -11.30 -3.82
C LEU A 16 15.84 -12.24 -4.70
N ASP A 17 15.89 -13.51 -4.31
CA ASP A 17 16.35 -14.63 -5.11
C ASP A 17 15.17 -15.47 -5.60
N TRP A 18 15.41 -16.36 -6.57
CA TRP A 18 14.42 -17.30 -7.08
C TRP A 18 14.95 -18.72 -6.91
N ARG A 19 14.36 -19.48 -5.99
CA ARG A 19 14.72 -20.85 -5.71
C ARG A 19 13.59 -21.77 -6.11
N ASP A 20 13.85 -22.73 -6.97
CA ASP A 20 12.83 -23.67 -7.49
C ASP A 20 11.56 -22.98 -7.99
N GLY A 21 11.71 -21.81 -8.65
CA GLY A 21 10.59 -21.01 -9.15
C GLY A 21 9.87 -20.16 -8.11
N GLN A 22 10.34 -20.13 -6.85
CA GLN A 22 9.73 -19.39 -5.73
C GLN A 22 10.51 -18.12 -5.41
N PRO A 23 9.84 -17.01 -5.09
CA PRO A 23 10.52 -15.84 -4.57
C PRO A 23 11.02 -16.11 -3.13
N TYR A 24 12.30 -15.88 -2.92
CA TYR A 24 13.00 -16.14 -1.69
C TYR A 24 13.70 -14.86 -1.20
N SER A 25 13.48 -14.49 0.05
CA SER A 25 14.17 -13.38 0.68
C SER A 25 15.53 -13.83 1.20
N THR A 26 16.62 -13.34 0.61
CA THR A 26 17.96 -13.63 1.12
C THR A 26 18.26 -12.89 2.43
N ARG A 27 17.52 -11.80 2.70
CA ARG A 27 17.62 -11.03 3.94
C ARG A 27 17.07 -11.80 5.14
N PHE A 28 15.92 -12.44 4.97
CA PHE A 28 15.24 -13.15 6.04
C PHE A 28 15.43 -14.67 5.98
N ASP A 29 16.15 -15.14 4.95
CA ASP A 29 16.39 -16.57 4.72
C ASP A 29 15.06 -17.37 4.71
N ASP A 30 14.03 -16.83 4.00
CA ASP A 30 12.69 -17.39 4.00
C ASP A 30 11.99 -17.20 2.64
N VAL A 31 10.97 -18.03 2.37
CA VAL A 31 10.13 -17.93 1.18
C VAL A 31 8.97 -16.95 1.41
N TYR A 32 8.52 -16.29 0.35
CA TYR A 32 7.36 -15.41 0.44
C TYR A 32 6.04 -16.16 0.54
N PHE A 33 5.96 -17.35 -0.03
CA PHE A 33 4.79 -18.24 0.04
C PHE A 33 5.22 -19.68 -0.23
N SER A 34 4.42 -20.63 0.25
CA SER A 34 4.67 -22.05 0.00
C SER A 34 4.34 -22.40 -1.44
N THR A 35 5.24 -23.11 -2.11
CA THR A 35 4.96 -23.76 -3.39
C THR A 35 5.31 -25.25 -3.31
N ASN A 36 4.72 -26.00 -4.22
CA ASN A 36 5.07 -27.37 -4.49
C ASN A 36 5.31 -27.49 -5.99
N PRO A 37 6.40 -28.12 -6.46
CA PRO A 37 6.61 -28.34 -7.90
C PRO A 37 5.42 -28.96 -8.61
N ASP A 38 4.70 -29.85 -7.91
CA ASP A 38 3.50 -30.52 -8.44
C ASP A 38 2.23 -29.67 -8.34
N ASN A 39 2.24 -28.57 -7.58
CA ASN A 39 1.10 -27.66 -7.42
C ASN A 39 1.57 -26.20 -7.24
N PRO A 40 1.80 -25.46 -8.32
CA PRO A 40 2.19 -24.05 -8.28
C PRO A 40 1.17 -23.14 -7.59
N GLN A 41 -0.10 -23.57 -7.53
CA GLN A 41 -1.21 -22.84 -6.89
C GLN A 41 -1.28 -23.08 -5.36
N GLN A 42 -0.35 -23.83 -4.76
CA GLN A 42 -0.38 -24.16 -3.33
C GLN A 42 -0.43 -22.92 -2.43
N GLY A 43 0.26 -21.83 -2.80
CA GLY A 43 0.20 -20.56 -2.07
C GLY A 43 -1.20 -19.97 -1.98
N ILE A 44 -2.00 -20.10 -3.05
CA ILE A 44 -3.43 -19.70 -3.03
C ILE A 44 -4.19 -20.53 -2.00
N ALA A 45 -4.04 -21.86 -2.03
CA ALA A 45 -4.72 -22.74 -1.09
C ALA A 45 -4.30 -22.48 0.37
N GLU A 46 -3.01 -22.18 0.62
CA GLU A 46 -2.55 -21.76 1.95
C GLU A 46 -3.22 -20.47 2.40
N THR A 47 -3.23 -19.44 1.54
CA THR A 47 -3.88 -18.16 1.84
C THR A 47 -5.37 -18.32 2.12
N GLU A 48 -6.08 -19.08 1.28
CA GLU A 48 -7.51 -19.35 1.45
C GLU A 48 -7.79 -20.05 2.78
N TYR A 49 -7.01 -21.06 3.11
CA TYR A 49 -7.16 -21.79 4.36
C TYR A 49 -6.81 -20.92 5.57
N VAL A 50 -5.58 -20.34 5.59
CA VAL A 50 -5.07 -19.63 6.77
C VAL A 50 -5.83 -18.32 7.00
N PHE A 51 -5.98 -17.50 5.98
CA PHE A 51 -6.45 -16.12 6.17
C PHE A 51 -7.93 -15.95 5.85
N LEU A 52 -8.42 -16.52 4.74
CA LEU A 52 -9.79 -16.25 4.34
C LEU A 52 -10.79 -17.11 5.14
N GLN A 53 -10.54 -18.41 5.26
CA GLN A 53 -11.41 -19.33 5.97
C GLN A 53 -11.39 -19.11 7.48
N HIS A 54 -10.22 -18.94 8.11
CA HIS A 54 -10.13 -18.75 9.55
C HIS A 54 -10.51 -17.35 10.05
N ASN A 55 -10.70 -16.38 9.15
CA ASN A 55 -11.40 -15.13 9.42
C ASN A 55 -12.90 -15.18 9.02
N ASP A 56 -13.38 -16.33 8.53
CA ASP A 56 -14.77 -16.56 8.09
C ASP A 56 -15.27 -15.54 7.06
N LEU A 57 -14.37 -15.10 6.15
CA LEU A 57 -14.64 -13.95 5.29
C LEU A 57 -15.78 -14.20 4.30
N ALA A 58 -15.89 -15.41 3.75
CA ALA A 58 -16.93 -15.72 2.76
C ALA A 58 -18.33 -15.54 3.36
N GLN A 59 -18.58 -16.05 4.57
CA GLN A 59 -19.85 -15.93 5.26
C GLN A 59 -20.11 -14.50 5.72
N ARG A 60 -19.10 -13.85 6.31
CA ARG A 60 -19.21 -12.45 6.79
C ARG A 60 -19.54 -11.48 5.66
N TRP A 61 -18.98 -11.69 4.47
CA TRP A 61 -19.20 -10.82 3.32
C TRP A 61 -20.55 -11.03 2.63
N GLN A 62 -21.09 -12.25 2.65
CA GLN A 62 -22.45 -12.51 2.16
C GLN A 62 -23.54 -11.82 3.01
N HIS A 63 -23.27 -11.60 4.30
CA HIS A 63 -24.22 -11.02 5.25
C HIS A 63 -23.71 -9.67 5.80
N LEU A 64 -23.05 -8.89 4.94
CA LEU A 64 -22.43 -7.64 5.35
C LEU A 64 -23.47 -6.53 5.53
N ASP A 65 -23.62 -6.03 6.76
CA ASP A 65 -24.51 -4.93 7.10
C ASP A 65 -23.84 -3.55 6.90
N SER A 66 -22.52 -3.50 6.84
CA SER A 66 -21.73 -2.28 6.63
C SER A 66 -21.43 -2.05 5.15
N PRO A 67 -21.39 -0.81 4.67
CA PRO A 67 -20.98 -0.51 3.30
C PRO A 67 -19.48 -0.75 3.05
N THR A 68 -18.69 -0.98 4.10
CA THR A 68 -17.25 -1.17 4.01
C THR A 68 -16.78 -2.27 4.95
N PHE A 69 -15.85 -3.10 4.50
CA PHE A 69 -15.13 -4.06 5.31
C PHE A 69 -13.63 -3.76 5.24
N THR A 70 -12.97 -3.69 6.38
CA THR A 70 -11.55 -3.31 6.46
C THR A 70 -10.69 -4.48 6.93
N ILE A 71 -9.70 -4.86 6.13
CA ILE A 71 -8.66 -5.82 6.49
C ILE A 71 -7.35 -5.08 6.71
N ALA A 72 -6.62 -5.45 7.76
CA ALA A 72 -5.23 -5.04 7.93
C ALA A 72 -4.29 -6.23 7.85
N GLU A 73 -3.14 -6.03 7.20
CA GLU A 73 -2.09 -7.02 7.01
C GLU A 73 -0.73 -6.45 7.44
N THR A 74 0.10 -7.28 8.05
CA THR A 74 1.40 -6.83 8.58
C THR A 74 2.57 -7.00 7.61
N GLY A 75 2.40 -7.70 6.49
CA GLY A 75 3.44 -7.88 5.46
C GLY A 75 2.83 -8.14 4.10
N PHE A 76 2.96 -7.19 3.16
CA PHE A 76 2.36 -7.30 1.82
C PHE A 76 3.07 -8.33 0.93
N GLY A 77 4.41 -8.37 0.99
CA GLY A 77 5.21 -9.28 0.20
C GLY A 77 4.90 -9.22 -1.30
N THR A 78 4.44 -10.34 -1.85
CA THR A 78 3.98 -10.46 -3.24
C THR A 78 2.52 -10.05 -3.44
N GLY A 79 1.80 -9.70 -2.38
CA GLY A 79 0.39 -9.34 -2.42
C GLY A 79 -0.57 -10.53 -2.59
N LEU A 80 -0.13 -11.77 -2.39
CA LEU A 80 -0.95 -12.95 -2.60
C LEU A 80 -2.22 -12.94 -1.74
N ASN A 81 -2.11 -12.60 -0.47
CA ASN A 81 -3.26 -12.51 0.43
C ASN A 81 -4.28 -11.47 -0.04
N PHE A 82 -3.79 -10.31 -0.49
CA PHE A 82 -4.63 -9.27 -1.09
C PHE A 82 -5.35 -9.78 -2.34
N LEU A 83 -4.64 -10.44 -3.27
CA LEU A 83 -5.24 -10.95 -4.51
C LEU A 83 -6.33 -12.01 -4.22
N CYS A 84 -6.07 -12.93 -3.28
CA CYS A 84 -7.05 -13.93 -2.86
C CYS A 84 -8.28 -13.28 -2.20
N ALA A 85 -8.06 -12.29 -1.33
CA ALA A 85 -9.14 -11.51 -0.72
C ALA A 85 -9.97 -10.77 -1.78
N CYS A 86 -9.32 -10.15 -2.77
CA CYS A 86 -10.01 -9.48 -3.89
C CYS A 86 -10.90 -10.45 -4.67
N ARG A 87 -10.37 -11.60 -5.07
CA ARG A 87 -11.13 -12.63 -5.80
C ARG A 87 -12.35 -13.09 -5.02
N LEU A 88 -12.18 -13.39 -3.73
CA LEU A 88 -13.29 -13.80 -2.87
C LEU A 88 -14.31 -12.66 -2.70
N TRP A 89 -13.85 -11.42 -2.49
CA TRP A 89 -14.71 -10.24 -2.36
C TRP A 89 -15.61 -10.04 -3.57
N LEU A 90 -15.03 -10.08 -4.76
CA LEU A 90 -15.77 -9.90 -6.01
C LEU A 90 -16.84 -10.99 -6.22
N LYS A 91 -16.59 -12.17 -5.69
CA LYS A 91 -17.52 -13.33 -5.79
C LYS A 91 -18.65 -13.31 -4.75
N THR A 92 -18.39 -12.82 -3.54
CA THR A 92 -19.28 -13.03 -2.39
C THR A 92 -19.92 -11.76 -1.83
N ALA A 93 -19.22 -10.62 -1.88
CA ALA A 93 -19.68 -9.41 -1.26
C ALA A 93 -20.77 -8.68 -2.09
N PRO A 94 -21.70 -7.95 -1.44
CA PRO A 94 -22.69 -7.12 -2.12
C PRO A 94 -22.04 -6.12 -3.09
N ALA A 95 -22.69 -5.88 -4.23
CA ALA A 95 -22.13 -5.04 -5.29
C ALA A 95 -21.84 -3.58 -4.87
N ASN A 96 -22.60 -3.08 -3.91
CA ASN A 96 -22.45 -1.73 -3.36
C ASN A 96 -21.48 -1.65 -2.17
N ALA A 97 -20.98 -2.78 -1.67
CA ALA A 97 -20.00 -2.82 -0.60
C ALA A 97 -18.57 -2.61 -1.13
N ARG A 98 -17.69 -2.15 -0.25
CA ARG A 98 -16.28 -1.86 -0.53
C ARG A 98 -15.35 -2.60 0.41
N LEU A 99 -14.32 -3.22 -0.16
CA LEU A 99 -13.20 -3.75 0.60
C LEU A 99 -12.14 -2.66 0.73
N HIS A 100 -11.75 -2.34 1.96
CA HIS A 100 -10.56 -1.55 2.24
C HIS A 100 -9.48 -2.48 2.79
N PHE A 101 -8.48 -2.77 1.99
CA PHE A 101 -7.33 -3.58 2.40
C PHE A 101 -6.16 -2.65 2.73
N ILE A 102 -5.67 -2.71 3.96
CA ILE A 102 -4.55 -1.93 4.46
C ILE A 102 -3.40 -2.89 4.69
N SER A 103 -2.25 -2.66 4.07
CA SER A 103 -1.07 -3.50 4.29
C SER A 103 0.18 -2.66 4.52
N THR A 104 1.17 -3.24 5.18
CA THR A 104 2.48 -2.64 5.38
C THR A 104 3.54 -3.47 4.66
N GLU A 105 4.57 -2.80 4.13
CA GLU A 105 5.71 -3.45 3.50
C GLU A 105 6.97 -2.62 3.70
N LYS A 106 7.99 -3.22 4.30
CA LYS A 106 9.27 -2.52 4.55
C LYS A 106 10.19 -2.56 3.34
N TYR A 107 10.12 -3.60 2.54
CA TYR A 107 11.01 -3.88 1.42
C TYR A 107 10.21 -4.24 0.15
N PRO A 108 9.54 -3.26 -0.47
CA PRO A 108 8.62 -3.54 -1.56
C PRO A 108 9.34 -4.16 -2.76
N LEU A 109 8.69 -5.12 -3.39
CA LEU A 109 9.13 -5.71 -4.64
C LEU A 109 9.01 -4.71 -5.79
N THR A 110 9.90 -4.81 -6.76
CA THR A 110 9.78 -4.04 -8.00
C THR A 110 8.61 -4.56 -8.85
N LEU A 111 8.13 -3.74 -9.79
CA LEU A 111 7.08 -4.17 -10.73
C LEU A 111 7.47 -5.47 -11.47
N ALA A 112 8.71 -5.58 -11.94
CA ALA A 112 9.19 -6.78 -12.62
C ALA A 112 9.17 -8.03 -11.72
N GLN A 113 9.55 -7.87 -10.44
CA GLN A 113 9.48 -8.95 -9.45
C GLN A 113 8.04 -9.35 -9.15
N MET A 114 7.13 -8.37 -9.01
CA MET A 114 5.71 -8.62 -8.84
C MET A 114 5.11 -9.35 -10.04
N GLN A 115 5.40 -8.89 -11.27
CA GLN A 115 4.95 -9.55 -12.51
C GLN A 115 5.41 -11.02 -12.57
N LYS A 116 6.68 -11.28 -12.23
CA LYS A 116 7.22 -12.63 -12.21
C LYS A 116 6.55 -13.52 -11.16
N ALA A 117 6.30 -12.99 -9.94
CA ALA A 117 5.59 -13.72 -8.89
C ALA A 117 4.13 -14.02 -9.28
N HIS A 118 3.43 -13.03 -9.81
CA HIS A 118 2.02 -13.16 -10.20
C HIS A 118 1.80 -14.09 -11.39
N ALA A 119 2.78 -14.25 -12.27
CA ALA A 119 2.70 -15.19 -13.39
C ALA A 119 2.49 -16.66 -12.96
N ILE A 120 2.79 -16.98 -11.69
CA ILE A 120 2.58 -18.30 -11.09
C ILE A 120 1.07 -18.58 -10.89
N TRP A 121 0.26 -17.52 -10.64
CA TRP A 121 -1.13 -17.64 -10.19
C TRP A 121 -2.13 -17.28 -11.29
N TYR A 122 -2.30 -18.15 -12.26
CA TYR A 122 -3.23 -17.94 -13.37
C TYR A 122 -4.69 -17.76 -12.91
N ASP A 123 -5.09 -18.38 -11.79
CA ASP A 123 -6.44 -18.23 -11.21
C ASP A 123 -6.68 -16.83 -10.62
N LEU A 124 -5.64 -16.03 -10.45
CA LEU A 124 -5.70 -14.66 -9.95
C LEU A 124 -5.39 -13.61 -11.04
N ALA A 125 -5.32 -14.01 -12.31
CA ALA A 125 -4.87 -13.15 -13.40
C ALA A 125 -5.63 -11.82 -13.50
N GLU A 126 -6.96 -11.83 -13.33
CA GLU A 126 -7.79 -10.62 -13.41
C GLU A 126 -7.43 -9.61 -12.30
N VAL A 127 -7.40 -10.06 -11.05
CA VAL A 127 -7.10 -9.20 -9.89
C VAL A 127 -5.62 -8.78 -9.89
N SER A 128 -4.73 -9.66 -10.33
CA SER A 128 -3.31 -9.38 -10.53
C SER A 128 -3.10 -8.26 -11.56
N GLN A 129 -3.72 -8.38 -12.73
CA GLN A 129 -3.60 -7.38 -13.79
C GLN A 129 -4.13 -6.02 -13.34
N ALA A 130 -5.25 -5.99 -12.61
CA ALA A 130 -5.81 -4.75 -12.05
C ALA A 130 -4.84 -4.05 -11.09
N LEU A 131 -4.09 -4.81 -10.26
CA LEU A 131 -3.06 -4.27 -9.39
C LEU A 131 -1.83 -3.83 -10.19
N LEU A 132 -1.27 -4.71 -11.02
CA LEU A 132 -0.01 -4.49 -11.73
C LEU A 132 -0.07 -3.28 -12.68
N THR A 133 -1.24 -3.01 -13.27
CA THR A 133 -1.45 -1.82 -14.12
C THR A 133 -1.23 -0.50 -13.35
N GLN A 134 -1.43 -0.51 -12.03
CA GLN A 134 -1.23 0.65 -11.16
C GLN A 134 0.05 0.57 -10.33
N TYR A 135 0.69 -0.61 -10.26
CA TYR A 135 1.86 -0.86 -9.45
C TYR A 135 3.12 -0.32 -10.16
N GLY A 136 3.46 0.92 -9.90
CA GLY A 136 4.63 1.59 -10.46
C GLY A 136 5.74 1.77 -9.43
N ALA A 137 6.40 2.93 -9.46
CA ALA A 137 7.36 3.32 -8.44
C ALA A 137 6.71 3.37 -7.05
N LEU A 138 7.39 2.81 -6.07
CA LEU A 138 7.05 2.91 -4.66
C LEU A 138 8.20 3.60 -3.91
N ALA A 139 7.84 4.43 -2.95
CA ALA A 139 8.77 5.09 -2.03
C ALA A 139 8.19 5.01 -0.62
N GLU A 140 8.99 5.31 0.40
CA GLU A 140 8.49 5.39 1.77
C GLU A 140 7.27 6.31 1.87
N GLY A 141 6.24 5.87 2.58
CA GLY A 141 4.97 6.58 2.75
C GLY A 141 3.75 5.78 2.31
N VAL A 142 2.67 6.48 1.98
CA VAL A 142 1.35 5.88 1.72
C VAL A 142 1.08 5.81 0.23
N HIS A 143 0.75 4.62 -0.26
CA HIS A 143 0.34 4.38 -1.65
C HIS A 143 -1.09 3.86 -1.68
N ARG A 144 -1.94 4.47 -2.51
CA ARG A 144 -3.33 4.08 -2.65
C ARG A 144 -3.61 3.61 -4.06
N PHE A 145 -4.32 2.46 -4.14
CA PHE A 145 -4.74 1.84 -5.36
C PHE A 145 -6.26 1.69 -5.33
N THR A 146 -6.91 2.04 -6.41
CA THR A 146 -8.36 1.93 -6.56
C THR A 146 -8.64 0.93 -7.67
N LEU A 147 -9.24 -0.20 -7.32
CA LEU A 147 -9.50 -1.28 -8.25
C LEU A 147 -11.01 -1.51 -8.39
N PHE A 148 -11.41 -2.05 -9.55
CA PHE A 148 -12.78 -2.42 -9.85
C PHE A 148 -13.79 -1.30 -9.57
N SER A 149 -13.51 -0.11 -10.12
CA SER A 149 -14.33 1.10 -9.99
C SER A 149 -14.59 1.48 -8.52
N GLY A 150 -13.61 1.27 -7.63
CA GLY A 150 -13.70 1.62 -6.22
C GLY A 150 -14.35 0.57 -5.32
N ARG A 151 -14.70 -0.61 -5.84
CA ARG A 151 -15.15 -1.74 -5.01
C ARG A 151 -14.05 -2.27 -4.10
N ILE A 152 -12.78 -2.08 -4.49
CA ILE A 152 -11.61 -2.50 -3.73
C ILE A 152 -10.63 -1.34 -3.65
N LEU A 153 -10.25 -0.99 -2.43
CA LEU A 153 -9.26 0.03 -2.12
C LEU A 153 -8.09 -0.64 -1.40
N LEU A 154 -6.89 -0.57 -1.97
CA LEU A 154 -5.66 -0.96 -1.28
C LEU A 154 -4.96 0.30 -0.80
N THR A 155 -4.65 0.35 0.50
CA THR A 155 -3.73 1.32 1.09
C THR A 155 -2.47 0.57 1.52
N LEU A 156 -1.40 0.74 0.77
CA LEU A 156 -0.11 0.11 1.03
C LEU A 156 0.84 1.13 1.65
N TYR A 157 1.25 0.87 2.89
CA TYR A 157 2.26 1.67 3.59
C TYR A 157 3.64 1.08 3.35
N ILE A 158 4.50 1.84 2.69
CA ILE A 158 5.91 1.47 2.57
C ILE A 158 6.65 2.03 3.76
N GLY A 159 7.10 1.13 4.64
CA GLY A 159 7.77 1.47 5.90
C GLY A 159 7.74 0.34 6.92
N ASP A 160 8.40 0.55 8.04
CA ASP A 160 8.41 -0.40 9.15
C ASP A 160 7.03 -0.47 9.83
N VAL A 161 6.52 -1.67 10.04
CA VAL A 161 5.23 -1.91 10.72
C VAL A 161 5.17 -1.24 12.09
N GLN A 162 6.29 -1.15 12.80
CA GLN A 162 6.38 -0.51 14.12
C GLN A 162 6.13 1.01 14.05
N THR A 163 6.47 1.64 12.93
CA THR A 163 6.25 3.07 12.70
C THR A 163 4.93 3.36 11.99
N VAL A 164 4.45 2.42 11.19
CA VAL A 164 3.20 2.57 10.42
C VAL A 164 1.96 2.32 11.27
N LEU A 165 1.91 1.21 12.01
CA LEU A 165 0.70 0.86 12.80
C LEU A 165 0.25 1.96 13.77
N PRO A 166 1.14 2.68 14.47
CA PRO A 166 0.74 3.82 15.31
C PRO A 166 0.01 4.96 14.59
N GLN A 167 0.18 5.07 13.27
CA GLN A 167 -0.44 6.13 12.44
C GLN A 167 -1.86 5.75 11.97
N LEU A 168 -2.26 4.48 12.10
CA LEU A 168 -3.58 4.03 11.68
C LEU A 168 -4.63 4.40 12.72
N GLU A 169 -5.76 4.93 12.27
CA GLU A 169 -6.90 5.30 13.12
C GLU A 169 -8.19 4.52 12.78
N THR A 170 -8.19 3.85 11.64
CA THR A 170 -9.36 3.12 11.13
C THR A 170 -9.54 1.81 11.92
N PRO A 171 -10.74 1.52 12.43
CA PRO A 171 -11.04 0.20 13.01
C PRO A 171 -10.96 -0.90 11.95
N MET A 172 -10.44 -2.07 12.36
CA MET A 172 -10.23 -3.22 11.50
C MET A 172 -11.28 -4.30 11.76
N ASP A 173 -11.82 -4.89 10.68
CA ASP A 173 -12.75 -6.02 10.76
C ASP A 173 -12.03 -7.36 10.80
N ALA A 174 -10.85 -7.44 10.17
CA ALA A 174 -10.00 -8.63 10.19
C ALA A 174 -8.51 -8.27 10.13
N TRP A 175 -7.69 -9.11 10.77
CA TRP A 175 -6.25 -9.04 10.74
C TRP A 175 -5.66 -10.25 10.03
N PHE A 176 -4.79 -10.00 9.06
CA PHE A 176 -3.90 -10.97 8.47
C PHE A 176 -2.50 -10.75 9.05
N LEU A 177 -2.13 -11.56 10.06
CA LEU A 177 -0.82 -11.47 10.66
C LEU A 177 0.14 -12.32 9.84
N ASP A 178 0.64 -11.71 8.79
CA ASP A 178 1.57 -12.32 7.85
C ASP A 178 2.93 -11.61 7.85
N GLY A 179 3.92 -12.26 7.25
CA GLY A 179 5.30 -11.84 7.20
C GLY A 179 6.24 -13.03 7.44
N PHE A 180 7.53 -12.78 7.49
CA PHE A 180 8.51 -13.82 7.75
C PHE A 180 8.39 -14.38 9.17
N ALA A 181 8.77 -15.66 9.33
CA ALA A 181 8.62 -16.40 10.57
C ALA A 181 9.17 -15.61 11.79
N PRO A 182 8.52 -15.69 12.98
CA PRO A 182 8.94 -14.92 14.16
C PRO A 182 10.41 -15.11 14.57
N ALA A 183 10.98 -16.27 14.30
CA ALA A 183 12.40 -16.55 14.53
C ALA A 183 13.34 -15.83 13.55
N LYS A 184 12.85 -15.48 12.35
CA LYS A 184 13.62 -14.84 11.28
C LYS A 184 13.40 -13.32 11.22
N ASN A 185 12.24 -12.85 11.65
CA ASN A 185 11.88 -11.43 11.71
C ASN A 185 11.15 -11.09 13.02
N PRO A 186 11.84 -11.13 14.18
CA PRO A 186 11.22 -10.92 15.48
C PRO A 186 10.64 -9.51 15.66
N GLU A 187 11.10 -8.53 14.90
CA GLU A 187 10.65 -7.14 14.98
C GLU A 187 9.17 -6.96 14.66
N MET A 188 8.60 -7.80 13.79
CA MET A 188 7.18 -7.77 13.43
C MET A 188 6.25 -8.36 14.49
N TRP A 189 6.80 -9.03 15.53
CA TRP A 189 6.03 -9.82 16.49
C TRP A 189 6.21 -9.33 17.93
N GLN A 190 6.47 -8.03 18.09
CA GLN A 190 6.69 -7.42 19.39
C GLN A 190 5.37 -7.03 20.07
N GLU A 191 5.40 -6.88 21.39
CA GLU A 191 4.23 -6.61 22.22
C GLU A 191 3.44 -5.38 21.78
N HIS A 192 4.12 -4.29 21.43
CA HIS A 192 3.46 -3.05 21.02
C HIS A 192 2.65 -3.20 19.69
N ILE A 193 2.99 -4.18 18.84
CA ILE A 193 2.20 -4.52 17.66
C ILE A 193 0.84 -5.08 18.08
N PHE A 194 0.82 -6.04 19.01
CA PHE A 194 -0.44 -6.63 19.52
C PHE A 194 -1.26 -5.60 20.30
N ALA A 195 -0.61 -4.71 21.07
CA ALA A 195 -1.28 -3.60 21.73
C ALA A 195 -1.98 -2.67 20.72
N ARG A 196 -1.29 -2.32 19.63
CA ARG A 196 -1.89 -1.46 18.60
C ARG A 196 -2.98 -2.17 17.82
N MET A 197 -2.83 -3.45 17.52
CA MET A 197 -3.90 -4.27 16.94
C MET A 197 -5.16 -4.24 17.81
N ALA A 198 -5.01 -4.47 19.11
CA ALA A 198 -6.13 -4.41 20.05
C ALA A 198 -6.80 -3.04 20.06
N HIS A 199 -6.02 -1.96 20.04
CA HIS A 199 -6.53 -0.59 19.94
C HIS A 199 -7.36 -0.35 18.66
N LEU A 200 -6.98 -0.95 17.54
CA LEU A 200 -7.66 -0.82 16.26
C LEU A 200 -8.76 -1.89 16.05
N SER A 201 -9.04 -2.73 17.04
CA SER A 201 -10.02 -3.81 16.95
C SER A 201 -11.32 -3.47 17.65
N HIS A 202 -12.41 -4.08 17.20
CA HIS A 202 -13.72 -4.05 17.83
C HIS A 202 -14.23 -5.49 18.12
N ALA A 203 -15.33 -5.63 18.83
CA ALA A 203 -15.81 -6.92 19.34
C ALA A 203 -16.00 -8.04 18.29
N THR A 204 -16.16 -7.68 17.02
CA THR A 204 -16.28 -8.65 15.92
C THR A 204 -15.04 -8.79 15.06
N THR A 205 -13.93 -8.11 15.43
CA THR A 205 -12.65 -8.19 14.72
C THR A 205 -12.05 -9.58 14.90
N THR A 206 -11.72 -10.23 13.80
CA THR A 206 -11.06 -11.53 13.78
C THR A 206 -9.58 -11.39 13.40
N PHE A 207 -8.80 -12.42 13.66
CA PHE A 207 -7.43 -12.53 13.19
C PHE A 207 -7.09 -13.95 12.78
N ALA A 208 -6.12 -14.10 11.88
CA ALA A 208 -5.49 -15.35 11.56
C ALA A 208 -4.01 -15.17 11.25
N THR A 209 -3.21 -16.20 11.52
CA THR A 209 -1.77 -16.23 11.24
C THR A 209 -1.30 -17.66 10.99
N PHE A 210 -0.35 -17.82 10.10
CA PHE A 210 0.26 -19.11 9.76
C PHE A 210 1.10 -19.71 10.90
N THR A 211 1.47 -18.92 11.91
CA THR A 211 2.38 -19.35 12.98
C THR A 211 1.64 -19.72 14.27
N SER A 212 2.15 -20.70 15.00
CA SER A 212 1.71 -21.04 16.36
C SER A 212 2.74 -20.69 17.44
N ALA A 213 3.70 -19.82 17.11
CA ALA A 213 4.76 -19.42 18.02
C ALA A 213 4.22 -18.93 19.39
N GLY A 214 4.81 -19.41 20.48
CA GLY A 214 4.37 -19.08 21.84
C GLY A 214 4.41 -17.57 22.15
N LEU A 215 5.36 -16.84 21.58
CA LEU A 215 5.45 -15.38 21.67
C LEU A 215 4.18 -14.73 21.10
N VAL A 216 3.78 -15.09 19.89
CA VAL A 216 2.59 -14.55 19.19
C VAL A 216 1.32 -14.88 19.97
N ARG A 217 1.18 -16.14 20.40
CA ARG A 217 0.01 -16.57 21.18
C ARG A 217 -0.11 -15.78 22.50
N ARG A 218 0.98 -15.64 23.24
CA ARG A 218 0.98 -14.88 24.51
C ARG A 218 0.70 -13.39 24.30
N GLY A 219 1.31 -12.79 23.27
CA GLY A 219 1.07 -11.38 22.93
C GLY A 219 -0.39 -11.09 22.61
N LEU A 220 -1.03 -11.92 21.79
CA LEU A 220 -2.46 -11.79 21.46
C LEU A 220 -3.36 -11.95 22.67
N LEU A 221 -3.11 -13.00 23.50
CA LEU A 221 -3.89 -13.23 24.73
C LEU A 221 -3.77 -12.05 25.73
N ALA A 222 -2.55 -11.52 25.92
CA ALA A 222 -2.29 -10.39 26.81
C ALA A 222 -3.06 -9.12 26.40
N HIS A 223 -3.39 -8.99 25.11
CA HIS A 223 -4.07 -7.81 24.55
C HIS A 223 -5.55 -8.07 24.19
N GLY A 224 -6.17 -9.07 24.83
CA GLY A 224 -7.63 -9.25 24.78
C GLY A 224 -8.14 -10.02 23.56
N PHE A 225 -7.31 -10.75 22.85
CA PHE A 225 -7.76 -11.67 21.81
C PHE A 225 -8.04 -13.06 22.38
N LEU A 226 -9.17 -13.65 22.00
CA LEU A 226 -9.45 -15.06 22.18
C LEU A 226 -8.69 -15.86 21.12
N VAL A 227 -7.70 -16.65 21.56
CA VAL A 227 -6.79 -17.34 20.64
C VAL A 227 -7.12 -18.84 20.61
N LYS A 228 -7.38 -19.32 19.41
CA LYS A 228 -7.60 -20.74 19.10
C LYS A 228 -6.44 -21.28 18.26
N LYS A 229 -6.21 -22.59 18.35
CA LYS A 229 -5.31 -23.32 17.47
C LYS A 229 -6.13 -24.09 16.44
N ALA A 230 -5.60 -24.16 15.22
CA ALA A 230 -6.06 -25.08 14.19
C ALA A 230 -4.86 -25.87 13.64
N GLU A 231 -5.14 -26.88 12.85
CA GLU A 231 -4.13 -27.57 12.06
C GLU A 231 -3.46 -26.59 11.11
N GLY A 232 -2.14 -26.66 10.99
CA GLY A 232 -1.40 -25.80 10.08
C GLY A 232 -1.53 -26.29 8.63
N PHE A 233 -1.29 -25.40 7.67
CA PHE A 233 -1.31 -25.78 6.27
C PHE A 233 -0.02 -26.50 5.86
N GLY A 234 -0.15 -27.56 5.08
CA GLY A 234 0.97 -28.31 4.53
C GLY A 234 1.85 -28.98 5.58
N ARG A 235 3.11 -28.53 5.73
CA ARG A 235 4.07 -29.08 6.70
C ARG A 235 3.98 -28.44 8.09
N LYS A 236 3.21 -27.37 8.25
CA LYS A 236 3.05 -26.66 9.52
C LYS A 236 2.09 -27.44 10.40
N ARG A 237 2.48 -27.72 11.65
CA ARG A 237 1.66 -28.52 12.58
C ARG A 237 0.42 -27.78 13.06
N GLU A 238 0.56 -26.51 13.37
CA GLU A 238 -0.50 -25.69 13.97
C GLU A 238 -0.40 -24.25 13.47
N MET A 239 -1.52 -23.58 13.44
CA MET A 239 -1.69 -22.14 13.23
C MET A 239 -2.54 -21.52 14.32
N LEU A 240 -2.58 -20.17 14.39
CA LEU A 240 -3.45 -19.46 15.33
C LEU A 240 -4.48 -18.62 14.59
N TYR A 241 -5.67 -18.57 15.17
CA TYR A 241 -6.77 -17.71 14.75
C TYR A 241 -7.64 -17.33 15.94
N GLY A 242 -8.52 -16.37 15.76
CA GLY A 242 -9.43 -16.00 16.83
C GLY A 242 -10.10 -14.66 16.61
N GLN A 243 -10.56 -14.08 17.71
CA GLN A 243 -11.39 -12.89 17.71
C GLN A 243 -10.98 -11.99 18.87
N PHE A 244 -11.10 -10.68 18.67
CA PHE A 244 -10.94 -9.71 19.76
C PHE A 244 -12.16 -9.77 20.70
N SER A 245 -11.90 -9.77 22.00
CA SER A 245 -12.93 -9.79 23.06
C SER A 245 -12.73 -8.68 24.10
N GLY A 246 -11.72 -7.83 23.88
CA GLY A 246 -11.45 -6.71 24.76
C GLY A 246 -12.43 -5.55 24.59
N GLN A 247 -12.27 -4.53 25.41
CA GLN A 247 -13.03 -3.30 25.24
C GLN A 247 -12.45 -2.46 24.09
N THR A 248 -13.29 -2.05 23.17
CA THR A 248 -12.87 -1.18 22.07
C THR A 248 -12.89 0.29 22.49
N PRO A 249 -11.82 1.05 22.24
CA PRO A 249 -11.84 2.50 22.41
C PRO A 249 -12.57 3.22 21.28
N HIS A 250 -12.83 2.53 20.15
CA HIS A 250 -13.44 3.14 18.98
C HIS A 250 -14.96 3.15 19.05
N LYS A 251 -15.53 4.33 18.87
CA LYS A 251 -16.96 4.45 18.55
C LYS A 251 -17.18 4.00 17.09
N PRO A 252 -18.33 3.41 16.76
CA PRO A 252 -18.68 3.14 15.38
C PRO A 252 -18.51 4.42 14.55
N MET A 253 -17.68 4.37 13.53
CA MET A 253 -17.44 5.50 12.64
C MET A 253 -18.60 5.55 11.63
N HIS A 254 -19.48 6.54 11.79
CA HIS A 254 -20.51 6.80 10.79
C HIS A 254 -19.87 7.46 9.57
N MET A 255 -19.84 6.74 8.46
CA MET A 255 -19.47 7.34 7.18
C MET A 255 -20.61 8.30 6.75
N PRO A 256 -20.27 9.56 6.39
CA PRO A 256 -21.28 10.48 5.89
C PRO A 256 -21.87 9.95 4.58
N SER A 257 -23.19 10.05 4.42
CA SER A 257 -23.87 9.68 3.17
C SER A 257 -23.78 10.77 2.11
N THR A 258 -23.54 12.02 2.52
CA THR A 258 -23.46 13.20 1.65
C THR A 258 -22.27 14.07 2.02
N ALA A 259 -21.72 14.79 1.04
CA ALA A 259 -20.67 15.78 1.24
C ALA A 259 -20.85 16.96 0.28
N ILE A 260 -20.42 18.14 0.70
CA ILE A 260 -20.34 19.34 -0.13
C ILE A 260 -18.85 19.68 -0.30
N VAL A 261 -18.41 19.85 -1.54
CA VAL A 261 -17.07 20.31 -1.90
C VAL A 261 -17.18 21.70 -2.50
N ILE A 262 -16.45 22.67 -1.96
CA ILE A 262 -16.47 24.06 -2.41
C ILE A 262 -15.23 24.34 -3.24
N GLY A 263 -15.45 24.75 -4.50
CA GLY A 263 -14.42 25.05 -5.49
C GLY A 263 -14.21 23.92 -6.51
N GLY A 264 -14.40 24.23 -7.79
CA GLY A 264 -14.28 23.33 -8.93
C GLY A 264 -12.91 23.32 -9.59
N GLY A 265 -11.84 23.67 -8.87
CA GLY A 265 -10.47 23.48 -9.33
C GLY A 265 -10.00 22.03 -9.20
N ILE A 266 -8.74 21.74 -9.57
CA ILE A 266 -8.14 20.38 -9.51
C ILE A 266 -8.32 19.73 -8.14
N ALA A 267 -8.07 20.47 -7.06
CA ALA A 267 -8.18 19.95 -5.69
C ALA A 267 -9.64 19.54 -5.34
N GLY A 268 -10.60 20.42 -5.68
CA GLY A 268 -12.01 20.12 -5.43
C GLY A 268 -12.53 18.96 -6.27
N CYS A 269 -12.19 18.91 -7.55
CA CYS A 269 -12.57 17.79 -8.43
C CYS A 269 -11.97 16.47 -7.96
N ALA A 270 -10.69 16.45 -7.59
CA ALA A 270 -10.03 15.26 -7.06
C ALA A 270 -10.64 14.79 -5.73
N THR A 271 -10.98 15.74 -4.83
CA THR A 271 -11.65 15.44 -3.56
C THR A 271 -13.06 14.90 -3.80
N ALA A 272 -13.83 15.53 -4.68
CA ALA A 272 -15.16 15.07 -5.04
C ALA A 272 -15.16 13.65 -5.63
N ASN A 273 -14.22 13.37 -6.54
CA ASN A 273 -14.02 12.04 -7.10
C ASN A 273 -13.66 11.02 -6.01
N ALA A 274 -12.72 11.35 -5.13
CA ALA A 274 -12.29 10.46 -4.05
C ALA A 274 -13.45 10.13 -3.08
N LEU A 275 -14.31 11.07 -2.78
CA LEU A 275 -15.50 10.85 -1.95
C LEU A 275 -16.57 10.03 -2.69
N ALA A 276 -16.81 10.33 -3.97
CA ALA A 276 -17.79 9.61 -4.79
C ALA A 276 -17.42 8.13 -4.97
N ILE A 277 -16.15 7.83 -5.23
CA ILE A 277 -15.63 6.45 -5.29
C ILE A 277 -15.90 5.69 -3.97
N ARG A 278 -15.91 6.38 -2.83
CA ARG A 278 -16.25 5.82 -1.53
C ARG A 278 -17.75 5.71 -1.26
N GLY A 279 -18.59 6.06 -2.25
CA GLY A 279 -20.04 5.95 -2.19
C GLY A 279 -20.74 7.13 -1.50
N ILE A 280 -20.03 8.20 -1.25
CA ILE A 280 -20.61 9.43 -0.69
C ILE A 280 -21.26 10.23 -1.83
N LYS A 281 -22.50 10.66 -1.65
CA LYS A 281 -23.18 11.55 -2.60
C LYS A 281 -22.57 12.94 -2.47
N VAL A 282 -21.84 13.39 -3.51
CA VAL A 282 -21.12 14.66 -3.48
C VAL A 282 -21.85 15.73 -4.26
N THR A 283 -21.93 16.93 -3.67
CA THR A 283 -22.33 18.16 -4.35
C THR A 283 -21.11 19.07 -4.47
N LEU A 284 -20.66 19.34 -5.69
CA LEU A 284 -19.57 20.27 -5.97
C LEU A 284 -20.16 21.66 -6.26
N LEU A 285 -19.75 22.66 -5.49
CA LEU A 285 -20.14 24.06 -5.68
C LEU A 285 -18.98 24.84 -6.30
N GLU A 286 -19.24 25.50 -7.41
CA GLU A 286 -18.29 26.39 -8.10
C GLU A 286 -18.95 27.76 -8.31
N ARG A 287 -18.17 28.84 -8.11
CA ARG A 287 -18.66 30.21 -8.27
C ARG A 287 -18.78 30.65 -9.72
N HIS A 288 -17.97 30.04 -10.60
CA HIS A 288 -18.00 30.29 -12.03
C HIS A 288 -19.01 29.38 -12.74
N ALA A 289 -19.35 29.70 -13.97
CA ALA A 289 -20.26 28.89 -14.79
C ALA A 289 -19.70 27.49 -15.13
N ASN A 290 -18.38 27.37 -15.16
CA ASN A 290 -17.66 26.12 -15.43
C ASN A 290 -16.58 25.86 -14.37
N ILE A 291 -16.17 24.61 -14.23
CA ILE A 291 -15.02 24.24 -13.40
C ILE A 291 -13.70 24.73 -14.03
N ALA A 292 -12.62 24.76 -13.22
CA ALA A 292 -11.26 25.07 -13.65
C ALA A 292 -11.10 26.46 -14.34
N GLN A 293 -11.80 27.48 -13.87
CA GLN A 293 -11.72 28.83 -14.46
C GLN A 293 -10.62 29.72 -13.86
N GLU A 294 -9.91 29.25 -12.82
CA GLU A 294 -8.82 30.02 -12.19
C GLU A 294 -7.47 29.32 -12.43
N ALA A 295 -6.62 29.17 -11.41
CA ALA A 295 -5.29 28.56 -11.55
C ALA A 295 -5.31 27.18 -12.21
N SER A 296 -6.37 26.40 -12.01
CA SER A 296 -6.57 25.09 -12.65
C SER A 296 -7.00 25.18 -14.14
N GLY A 297 -7.28 26.37 -14.63
CA GLY A 297 -7.61 26.64 -16.03
C GLY A 297 -6.41 27.03 -16.90
N ASN A 298 -5.21 27.03 -16.34
CA ASN A 298 -4.00 27.28 -17.11
C ASN A 298 -3.87 26.28 -18.27
N PRO A 299 -3.55 26.71 -19.48
CA PRO A 299 -3.44 25.84 -20.67
C PRO A 299 -2.41 24.73 -20.52
N ARG A 300 -1.40 24.94 -19.69
CA ARG A 300 -0.34 23.96 -19.38
C ARG A 300 0.02 24.03 -17.89
N GLY A 301 0.22 22.87 -17.28
CA GLY A 301 0.71 22.68 -15.94
C GLY A 301 1.86 21.68 -15.93
N VAL A 302 2.80 21.83 -15.00
CA VAL A 302 3.88 20.87 -14.79
C VAL A 302 3.63 20.15 -13.48
N LEU A 303 3.56 18.83 -13.52
CA LEU A 303 3.44 17.99 -12.35
C LEU A 303 4.82 17.42 -12.01
N TYR A 304 5.34 17.76 -10.84
CA TYR A 304 6.59 17.20 -10.33
C TYR A 304 6.64 17.28 -8.80
N PRO A 305 7.34 16.35 -8.13
CA PRO A 305 7.59 16.46 -6.70
C PRO A 305 8.76 17.42 -6.47
N ARG A 306 8.60 18.39 -5.56
CA ARG A 306 9.73 19.18 -5.11
C ARG A 306 10.49 18.39 -4.04
N LEU A 307 11.48 17.62 -4.47
CA LEU A 307 12.29 16.80 -3.58
C LEU A 307 13.16 17.63 -2.65
N ALA A 308 13.21 17.24 -1.37
CA ALA A 308 14.15 17.80 -0.41
C ALA A 308 15.45 16.99 -0.38
N GLY A 309 16.56 17.60 0.06
CA GLY A 309 17.84 16.90 0.23
C GLY A 309 17.85 15.87 1.36
N HIS A 310 16.81 15.84 2.20
CA HIS A 310 16.67 14.91 3.31
C HIS A 310 15.22 14.47 3.47
N ASN A 311 15.01 13.30 4.07
CA ASN A 311 13.68 12.79 4.36
C ASN A 311 13.01 13.60 5.48
N ASN A 312 11.79 14.05 5.23
CA ASN A 312 10.91 14.63 6.24
C ASN A 312 9.45 14.40 5.85
N ALA A 313 8.52 14.66 6.75
CA ALA A 313 7.10 14.39 6.53
C ALA A 313 6.52 15.11 5.30
N ALA A 314 6.96 16.34 5.02
CA ALA A 314 6.50 17.12 3.86
C ALA A 314 7.01 16.52 2.54
N ASP A 315 8.24 16.05 2.50
CA ASP A 315 8.85 15.40 1.34
C ASP A 315 8.19 14.03 1.07
N THR A 316 8.00 13.22 2.12
CA THR A 316 7.28 11.94 2.03
C THR A 316 5.84 12.15 1.49
N LEU A 317 5.14 13.16 1.98
CA LEU A 317 3.81 13.52 1.48
C LEU A 317 3.86 13.97 0.01
N ALA A 318 4.84 14.78 -0.38
CA ALA A 318 4.99 15.26 -1.75
C ALA A 318 5.23 14.11 -2.73
N ILE A 319 6.12 13.18 -2.39
CA ILE A 319 6.40 11.98 -3.19
C ILE A 319 5.15 11.08 -3.29
N SER A 320 4.52 10.76 -2.16
CA SER A 320 3.31 9.92 -2.14
C SER A 320 2.16 10.54 -2.94
N SER A 321 1.98 11.86 -2.84
CA SER A 321 0.95 12.62 -3.58
C SER A 321 1.24 12.64 -5.08
N TYR A 322 2.51 12.82 -5.47
CA TYR A 322 2.93 12.77 -6.86
C TYR A 322 2.65 11.39 -7.47
N LEU A 323 3.08 10.32 -6.81
CA LEU A 323 2.87 8.95 -7.27
C LEU A 323 1.38 8.56 -7.31
N PHE A 324 0.59 9.06 -6.35
CA PHE A 324 -0.87 8.92 -6.39
C PHE A 324 -1.47 9.62 -7.61
N THR A 325 -1.02 10.85 -7.89
CA THR A 325 -1.52 11.64 -9.03
C THR A 325 -1.19 10.96 -10.37
N LEU A 326 0.02 10.40 -10.53
CA LEU A 326 0.38 9.64 -11.73
C LEU A 326 -0.55 8.44 -11.95
N ARG A 327 -0.88 7.69 -10.88
CA ARG A 327 -1.84 6.56 -10.96
C ARG A 327 -3.23 7.04 -11.35
N LEU A 328 -3.71 8.12 -10.75
CA LEU A 328 -5.02 8.70 -11.05
C LEU A 328 -5.09 9.14 -12.53
N LEU A 329 -4.08 9.86 -13.01
CA LEU A 329 -4.02 10.30 -14.40
C LEU A 329 -3.98 9.12 -15.39
N GLY A 330 -3.23 8.06 -15.05
CA GLY A 330 -3.19 6.83 -15.84
C GLY A 330 -4.55 6.13 -15.95
N GLN A 331 -5.41 6.24 -14.93
CA GLN A 331 -6.76 5.68 -14.94
C GLN A 331 -7.77 6.49 -15.77
N LEU A 332 -7.48 7.76 -16.03
CA LEU A 332 -8.39 8.65 -16.78
C LEU A 332 -8.35 8.42 -18.29
N GLY A 333 -7.42 7.59 -18.82
CA GLY A 333 -7.33 7.30 -20.23
C GLY A 333 -7.06 8.54 -21.09
N LEU A 334 -6.28 9.50 -20.56
CA LEU A 334 -5.96 10.75 -21.25
C LEU A 334 -5.09 10.48 -22.47
N ASN A 335 -5.32 11.24 -23.54
CA ASN A 335 -4.48 11.21 -24.74
C ASN A 335 -3.16 11.98 -24.54
N ALA A 336 -2.22 11.84 -25.49
CA ALA A 336 -0.91 12.47 -25.42
C ALA A 336 -0.96 14.02 -25.47
N ASP A 337 -2.01 14.61 -26.02
CA ASP A 337 -2.20 16.07 -26.03
C ASP A 337 -2.59 16.62 -24.65
N ALA A 338 -3.31 15.81 -23.88
CA ALA A 338 -3.76 16.16 -22.53
C ALA A 338 -2.72 15.84 -21.46
N LEU A 339 -1.90 14.80 -21.63
CA LEU A 339 -0.88 14.37 -20.67
C LEU A 339 0.36 13.84 -21.39
N SER A 340 1.51 14.48 -21.14
CA SER A 340 2.82 14.01 -21.61
C SER A 340 3.74 13.72 -20.41
N GLN A 341 4.27 12.51 -20.34
CA GLN A 341 5.28 12.11 -19.35
C GLN A 341 6.70 12.29 -19.91
N CYS A 342 7.05 13.52 -20.25
CA CYS A 342 8.35 13.84 -20.83
C CYS A 342 9.51 13.92 -19.81
N GLY A 343 9.22 13.81 -18.52
CA GLY A 343 10.18 14.06 -17.45
C GLY A 343 10.39 15.56 -17.18
N LEU A 344 11.12 15.85 -16.12
CA LEU A 344 11.54 17.20 -15.72
C LEU A 344 13.02 17.18 -15.36
N LEU A 345 13.81 18.01 -16.02
CA LEU A 345 15.22 18.23 -15.70
C LEU A 345 15.36 19.42 -14.74
N GLN A 346 15.85 19.18 -13.53
CA GLN A 346 16.18 20.24 -12.57
C GLN A 346 17.69 20.46 -12.57
N LEU A 347 18.11 21.69 -12.84
CA LEU A 347 19.52 22.02 -12.99
C LEU A 347 20.13 22.61 -11.69
N ALA A 348 21.36 22.24 -11.40
CA ALA A 348 22.17 22.77 -10.30
C ALA A 348 22.72 24.16 -10.62
N CYS A 349 21.89 25.17 -10.88
CA CYS A 349 22.28 26.49 -11.36
C CYS A 349 23.02 27.35 -10.34
N ASN A 350 23.11 26.93 -9.09
CA ASN A 350 23.84 27.61 -8.02
C ASN A 350 24.27 26.63 -6.94
N ALA A 351 25.15 27.04 -6.05
CA ALA A 351 25.72 26.19 -5.00
C ALA A 351 24.66 25.54 -4.09
N ARG A 352 23.56 26.23 -3.79
CA ARG A 352 22.45 25.69 -2.97
C ARG A 352 21.75 24.54 -3.68
N GLU A 353 21.44 24.71 -4.96
CA GLU A 353 20.80 23.66 -5.77
C GLU A 353 21.75 22.48 -6.00
N SER A 354 23.06 22.73 -6.21
CA SER A 354 24.07 21.66 -6.29
C SER A 354 24.06 20.79 -5.02
N THR A 355 24.20 21.42 -3.86
CA THR A 355 24.15 20.70 -2.56
C THR A 355 22.84 19.93 -2.38
N ARG A 356 21.70 20.52 -2.81
CA ARG A 356 20.40 19.84 -2.72
C ARG A 356 20.32 18.62 -3.64
N ILE A 357 20.75 18.76 -4.90
CA ILE A 357 20.73 17.67 -5.89
C ILE A 357 21.66 16.54 -5.47
N GLU A 358 22.87 16.84 -5.03
CA GLU A 358 23.83 15.88 -4.49
C GLU A 358 23.24 15.10 -3.29
N ALA A 359 22.60 15.82 -2.36
CA ALA A 359 21.93 15.21 -1.22
C ALA A 359 20.76 14.28 -1.66
N ILE A 360 19.96 14.67 -2.67
CA ILE A 360 18.89 13.84 -3.23
C ILE A 360 19.49 12.56 -3.84
N ALA A 361 20.59 12.65 -4.58
CA ALA A 361 21.25 11.52 -5.22
C ALA A 361 21.69 10.42 -4.22
N THR A 362 22.01 10.82 -2.97
CA THR A 362 22.40 9.87 -1.91
C THR A 362 21.23 9.20 -1.19
N ARG A 363 19.99 9.61 -1.46
CA ARG A 363 18.80 9.11 -0.73
C ARG A 363 18.35 7.68 -1.12
N GLY A 364 18.90 7.12 -2.21
CA GLY A 364 18.49 5.80 -2.68
C GLY A 364 17.05 5.74 -3.21
N LEU A 365 16.51 6.86 -3.70
CA LEU A 365 15.22 6.88 -4.37
C LEU A 365 15.29 6.06 -5.67
N THR A 366 14.16 5.44 -6.03
CA THR A 366 14.11 4.65 -7.27
C THR A 366 14.36 5.52 -8.51
N GLU A 367 15.12 5.01 -9.47
CA GLU A 367 15.35 5.68 -10.76
C GLU A 367 14.07 5.94 -11.56
N MET A 368 13.00 5.21 -11.29
CA MET A 368 11.68 5.50 -11.84
C MET A 368 11.10 6.83 -11.34
N LEU A 369 11.58 7.34 -10.19
CA LEU A 369 11.15 8.62 -9.62
C LEU A 369 12.12 9.74 -9.96
N VAL A 370 13.42 9.51 -9.77
CA VAL A 370 14.46 10.51 -9.99
C VAL A 370 15.80 9.83 -10.30
N ARG A 371 16.56 10.43 -11.21
CA ARG A 371 17.91 10.01 -11.57
C ARG A 371 18.83 11.23 -11.58
N HIS A 372 19.97 11.13 -10.93
CA HIS A 372 21.02 12.14 -11.01
C HIS A 372 21.74 12.02 -12.36
N VAL A 373 22.01 13.15 -13.01
CA VAL A 373 22.71 13.22 -14.30
C VAL A 373 23.85 14.22 -14.23
N ASN A 374 24.96 13.95 -14.92
CA ASN A 374 26.05 14.89 -15.08
C ASN A 374 25.75 15.97 -16.14
N ALA A 375 26.63 16.95 -16.33
CA ALA A 375 26.41 18.06 -17.25
C ALA A 375 26.26 17.60 -18.72
N ASP A 376 26.99 16.57 -19.13
CA ASP A 376 26.93 16.04 -20.51
C ASP A 376 25.59 15.35 -20.76
N GLU A 377 25.13 14.50 -19.82
CA GLU A 377 23.81 13.89 -19.89
C GLU A 377 22.68 14.92 -19.83
N ALA A 378 22.81 15.94 -18.95
CA ALA A 378 21.86 17.04 -18.87
C ALA A 378 21.76 17.81 -20.20
N SER A 379 22.89 18.05 -20.86
CA SER A 379 22.94 18.67 -22.19
C SER A 379 22.24 17.82 -23.26
N GLN A 380 22.46 16.52 -23.23
CA GLN A 380 21.78 15.58 -24.17
C GLN A 380 20.26 15.58 -23.95
N LEU A 381 19.81 15.50 -22.69
CA LEU A 381 18.38 15.54 -22.35
C LEU A 381 17.70 16.85 -22.72
N ALA A 382 18.41 17.97 -22.54
CA ALA A 382 17.89 19.30 -22.85
C ALA A 382 17.95 19.65 -24.36
N GLY A 383 18.79 18.95 -25.15
CA GLY A 383 19.04 19.27 -26.55
C GLY A 383 19.85 20.57 -26.75
N ILE A 384 20.47 21.11 -25.71
CA ILE A 384 21.30 22.33 -25.71
C ILE A 384 22.51 22.11 -24.80
N PRO A 385 23.65 22.77 -25.08
CA PRO A 385 24.82 22.72 -24.18
C PRO A 385 24.50 23.30 -22.79
N LEU A 386 24.79 22.55 -21.75
CA LEU A 386 24.63 22.94 -20.35
C LEU A 386 25.94 22.70 -19.60
N SER A 387 26.26 23.59 -18.66
CA SER A 387 27.41 23.45 -17.76
C SER A 387 27.00 22.96 -16.36
N PHE A 388 25.75 22.54 -16.17
CA PHE A 388 25.19 22.17 -14.89
C PHE A 388 24.78 20.68 -14.89
N SER A 389 25.02 19.99 -13.77
CA SER A 389 24.39 18.69 -13.48
C SER A 389 22.92 18.87 -13.10
N GLY A 390 22.18 17.79 -13.12
CA GLY A 390 20.75 17.79 -12.81
C GLY A 390 20.29 16.58 -12.02
#